data_9b3c58c67f71e339db1ed9e22da63890
#
_entry.id   9b3c58c67f71e339db1ed9e22da63890
#
_cell.length_a   1.000
_cell.length_b   1.000
_cell.length_c   1.000
_cell.angle_alpha   90.00
_cell.angle_beta   90.00
_cell.angle_gamma   90.00
#
_symmetry.space_group_name_H-M   'P 1'
#
loop_
_entity.id
_entity.type
_entity.pdbx_description
1 polymer ?
#
loop_
_entity_poly.entity_id
_entity_poly.type
_entity_poly.pdbx_seq_one_letter_code
_entity_poly.pdbx_strand_id
1 'polypeptide(L)'
;MDATRGELGTGATSFRWLFEPAGEVNDAGRSFLLGQLLSAPAAAIMGSFCAIVVVTVALLRSGNPVYGLFVGLECALIIWRFADWKLRERNLKIDKAHVPTVDTSVLLSVLWCALQGLSAFVIMSDDDPVLRVLSATLVMALIGPICARNYAAPRFAFLLILLCDLPFVAGAVASHESWLAIIVLITPPFLLGAMQIITTFHRAMLRSLAAEARNLDLAEHDSLTGVLNRQGMDAALSEIAPDKERAMALLSIDLDGFKQVNDGHGHGAGDLLLIQVARRIEAELTGDDLLGRMGGDEFMVVIRNVAPADVRASVESLIAAISHRPYELGNGAVVRVGASIGFACTPEDAATTVDLRLRSDEALYAAKGAGKGVGLRYREPVDNGSMVQNAGQLSSTFARFAPSTRHSGSRP
;
A
#
# COMPACT_ATOMS: atom_id res chain seq x y z
N MET A 1 5.86 12.24 -16.38
CA MET A 1 4.67 12.16 -17.27
C MET A 1 3.70 11.20 -16.63
N ASP A 2 2.62 11.75 -16.11
CA ASP A 2 1.64 11.08 -15.28
C ASP A 2 1.04 9.85 -15.96
N ALA A 3 1.42 8.67 -15.48
CA ALA A 3 0.61 7.49 -15.67
C ALA A 3 -0.52 7.56 -14.64
N THR A 4 -1.66 8.10 -15.07
CA THR A 4 -2.93 8.10 -14.35
C THR A 4 -3.25 6.67 -13.90
N ARG A 5 -2.90 6.34 -12.65
CA ARG A 5 -3.52 5.21 -11.93
C ARG A 5 -5.00 5.52 -11.89
N GLY A 6 -5.80 4.72 -12.61
CA GLY A 6 -7.24 4.88 -12.68
C GLY A 6 -7.83 4.90 -11.28
N GLU A 7 -8.17 6.09 -10.80
CA GLU A 7 -8.93 6.26 -9.57
C GLU A 7 -10.27 5.56 -9.75
N LEU A 8 -10.61 4.65 -8.86
CA LEU A 8 -11.98 4.14 -8.70
C LEU A 8 -12.89 5.36 -8.44
N GLY A 9 -13.43 5.93 -9.52
CA GLY A 9 -14.25 7.12 -9.47
C GLY A 9 -15.70 6.77 -9.17
N THR A 10 -16.32 7.46 -8.23
CA THR A 10 -17.77 7.61 -8.19
C THR A 10 -18.10 8.72 -9.16
N GLY A 11 -18.85 8.44 -10.23
CA GLY A 11 -19.25 9.44 -11.24
C GLY A 11 -20.14 10.57 -10.70
N ALA A 12 -20.70 10.43 -9.50
CA ALA A 12 -21.57 11.42 -8.84
C ALA A 12 -20.85 12.07 -7.65
N THR A 13 -20.29 13.24 -7.84
CA THR A 13 -19.64 14.06 -6.80
C THR A 13 -20.54 14.37 -5.60
N SER A 14 -21.87 14.38 -5.77
CA SER A 14 -22.85 14.75 -4.74
C SER A 14 -23.00 13.74 -3.59
N PHE A 15 -22.61 12.48 -3.77
CA PHE A 15 -22.73 11.43 -2.74
C PHE A 15 -21.38 10.92 -2.22
N ARG A 16 -20.30 11.57 -2.58
CA ARG A 16 -18.94 11.16 -2.22
C ARG A 16 -18.75 10.97 -0.71
N TRP A 17 -19.33 11.85 0.10
CA TRP A 17 -19.31 11.77 1.57
C TRP A 17 -19.86 10.46 2.16
N LEU A 18 -20.77 9.81 1.42
CA LEU A 18 -21.40 8.55 1.85
C LEU A 18 -20.42 7.37 1.82
N PHE A 19 -19.43 7.44 0.91
CA PHE A 19 -18.44 6.40 0.66
C PHE A 19 -17.05 6.76 1.19
N GLU A 20 -16.85 7.99 1.66
CA GLU A 20 -15.57 8.40 2.22
C GLU A 20 -15.29 7.63 3.52
N PRO A 21 -14.12 6.96 3.62
CA PRO A 21 -13.72 6.32 4.87
C PRO A 21 -13.60 7.36 5.98
N ALA A 22 -13.96 6.98 7.20
CA ALA A 22 -13.80 7.83 8.37
C ALA A 22 -12.34 7.77 8.86
N GLY A 23 -11.42 8.49 8.18
CA GLY A 23 -10.00 8.55 8.52
C GLY A 23 -9.14 8.87 7.30
N GLU A 24 -7.88 9.24 7.53
CA GLU A 24 -6.88 9.41 6.47
C GLU A 24 -6.48 8.04 5.93
N VAL A 25 -6.83 7.76 4.69
CA VAL A 25 -6.51 6.54 3.96
C VAL A 25 -5.82 6.96 2.67
N ASN A 26 -4.69 6.33 2.36
CA ASN A 26 -3.99 6.56 1.10
C ASN A 26 -4.84 6.07 -0.10
N ASP A 27 -4.52 6.50 -1.31
CA ASP A 27 -5.29 6.20 -2.52
C ASP A 27 -5.41 4.69 -2.79
N ALA A 28 -4.36 3.92 -2.49
CA ALA A 28 -4.37 2.46 -2.62
C ALA A 28 -5.36 1.81 -1.64
N GLY A 29 -5.36 2.22 -0.38
CA GLY A 29 -6.30 1.74 0.63
C GLY A 29 -7.75 2.14 0.32
N ARG A 30 -7.95 3.33 -0.25
CA ARG A 30 -9.26 3.81 -0.72
C ARG A 30 -9.78 2.97 -1.87
N SER A 31 -8.95 2.70 -2.87
CA SER A 31 -9.28 1.84 -4.01
C SER A 31 -9.61 0.42 -3.55
N PHE A 32 -8.88 -0.12 -2.58
CA PHE A 32 -9.16 -1.41 -1.98
C PHE A 32 -10.52 -1.43 -1.26
N LEU A 33 -10.84 -0.43 -0.43
CA LEU A 33 -12.12 -0.34 0.28
C LEU A 33 -13.30 -0.23 -0.68
N LEU A 34 -13.20 0.58 -1.74
CA LEU A 34 -14.22 0.68 -2.77
C LEU A 34 -14.36 -0.65 -3.55
N GLY A 35 -13.26 -1.35 -3.80
CA GLY A 35 -13.26 -2.68 -4.41
C GLY A 35 -14.07 -3.72 -3.61
N GLN A 36 -14.11 -3.60 -2.27
CA GLN A 36 -14.91 -4.49 -1.43
C GLN A 36 -16.43 -4.36 -1.70
N LEU A 37 -16.92 -3.16 -2.06
CA LEU A 37 -18.32 -2.95 -2.43
C LEU A 37 -18.69 -3.67 -3.75
N LEU A 38 -17.69 -4.04 -4.57
CA LEU A 38 -17.83 -4.77 -5.81
C LEU A 38 -17.70 -6.28 -5.66
N SER A 39 -17.58 -6.77 -4.42
CA SER A 39 -17.42 -8.21 -4.12
C SER A 39 -18.54 -9.07 -4.69
N ALA A 40 -18.28 -10.39 -4.77
CA ALA A 40 -19.18 -11.37 -5.37
C ALA A 40 -20.60 -11.28 -4.80
N PRO A 41 -21.64 -11.44 -5.65
CA PRO A 41 -23.04 -11.21 -5.25
C PRO A 41 -23.64 -12.33 -4.38
N ALA A 42 -22.87 -13.33 -3.95
CA ALA A 42 -23.38 -14.51 -3.25
C ALA A 42 -24.27 -14.16 -2.03
N ALA A 43 -23.79 -13.27 -1.14
CA ALA A 43 -24.59 -12.88 0.04
C ALA A 43 -25.89 -12.14 -0.35
N ALA A 44 -25.84 -11.33 -1.41
CA ALA A 44 -27.01 -10.63 -1.90
C ALA A 44 -28.02 -11.60 -2.55
N ILE A 45 -27.54 -12.61 -3.29
CA ILE A 45 -28.39 -13.65 -3.88
C ILE A 45 -29.09 -14.46 -2.78
N MET A 46 -28.37 -14.84 -1.73
CA MET A 46 -28.96 -15.55 -0.58
C MET A 46 -30.03 -14.70 0.13
N GLY A 47 -29.75 -13.40 0.35
CA GLY A 47 -30.74 -12.49 0.91
C GLY A 47 -32.00 -12.36 0.07
N SER A 48 -31.84 -12.19 -1.24
CA SER A 48 -32.99 -12.14 -2.18
C SER A 48 -33.74 -13.47 -2.24
N PHE A 49 -33.05 -14.61 -2.15
CA PHE A 49 -33.73 -15.91 -2.07
C PHE A 49 -34.62 -16.01 -0.83
N CYS A 50 -34.12 -15.62 0.33
CA CYS A 50 -34.94 -15.60 1.56
C CYS A 50 -36.13 -14.63 1.43
N ALA A 51 -35.92 -13.47 0.82
CA ALA A 51 -36.98 -12.50 0.58
C ALA A 51 -38.08 -13.07 -0.36
N ILE A 52 -37.70 -13.70 -1.47
CA ILE A 52 -38.64 -14.36 -2.38
C ILE A 52 -39.45 -15.42 -1.64
N VAL A 53 -38.85 -16.25 -0.80
CA VAL A 53 -39.52 -17.25 0.00
C VAL A 53 -40.59 -16.59 0.89
N VAL A 54 -40.26 -15.59 1.65
CA VAL A 54 -41.15 -14.89 2.60
C VAL A 54 -42.32 -14.26 1.83
N VAL A 55 -42.06 -13.53 0.74
CA VAL A 55 -43.07 -12.84 -0.04
C VAL A 55 -43.96 -13.85 -0.81
N THR A 56 -43.40 -14.97 -1.25
CA THR A 56 -44.19 -16.06 -1.86
C THR A 56 -45.16 -16.70 -0.84
N VAL A 57 -44.69 -16.93 0.39
CA VAL A 57 -45.57 -17.42 1.46
C VAL A 57 -46.68 -16.38 1.74
N ALA A 58 -46.34 -15.08 1.75
CA ALA A 58 -47.32 -14.02 1.91
C ALA A 58 -48.38 -14.04 0.77
N LEU A 59 -47.96 -14.22 -0.47
CA LEU A 59 -48.86 -14.36 -1.64
C LEU A 59 -49.79 -15.55 -1.49
N LEU A 60 -49.27 -16.71 -1.12
CA LEU A 60 -50.05 -17.95 -1.01
C LEU A 60 -51.02 -17.93 0.17
N ARG A 61 -50.69 -17.27 1.25
CA ARG A 61 -51.56 -17.22 2.44
C ARG A 61 -52.63 -16.15 2.34
N SER A 62 -52.31 -14.95 1.88
CA SER A 62 -53.22 -13.81 1.81
C SER A 62 -54.01 -13.75 0.51
N GLY A 63 -53.50 -14.34 -0.58
CA GLY A 63 -54.05 -14.21 -1.93
C GLY A 63 -53.96 -12.78 -2.51
N ASN A 64 -53.24 -11.87 -1.82
CA ASN A 64 -53.12 -10.47 -2.23
C ASN A 64 -52.12 -10.34 -3.42
N PRO A 65 -52.56 -9.84 -4.61
CA PRO A 65 -51.68 -9.74 -5.77
C PRO A 65 -50.49 -8.79 -5.60
N VAL A 66 -50.50 -7.91 -4.62
CA VAL A 66 -49.38 -7.02 -4.29
C VAL A 66 -48.11 -7.83 -3.99
N TYR A 67 -48.23 -8.96 -3.29
CA TYR A 67 -47.08 -9.83 -3.02
C TYR A 67 -46.53 -10.46 -4.30
N GLY A 68 -47.36 -10.74 -5.32
CA GLY A 68 -46.91 -11.17 -6.64
C GLY A 68 -46.03 -10.13 -7.34
N LEU A 69 -46.36 -8.84 -7.19
CA LEU A 69 -45.49 -7.75 -7.68
C LEU A 69 -44.12 -7.74 -6.99
N PHE A 70 -44.08 -7.92 -5.67
CA PHE A 70 -42.80 -7.99 -4.92
C PHE A 70 -41.97 -9.20 -5.41
N VAL A 71 -42.53 -10.37 -5.61
CA VAL A 71 -41.82 -11.54 -6.17
C VAL A 71 -41.23 -11.20 -7.53
N GLY A 72 -42.01 -10.57 -8.42
CA GLY A 72 -41.55 -10.16 -9.75
C GLY A 72 -40.35 -9.15 -9.67
N LEU A 73 -40.44 -8.15 -8.80
CA LEU A 73 -39.40 -7.17 -8.62
C LEU A 73 -38.12 -7.79 -8.02
N GLU A 74 -38.24 -8.72 -7.06
CA GLU A 74 -37.10 -9.46 -6.52
C GLU A 74 -36.38 -10.28 -7.59
N CYS A 75 -37.12 -11.01 -8.39
CA CYS A 75 -36.56 -11.79 -9.49
C CYS A 75 -35.85 -10.87 -10.51
N ALA A 76 -36.46 -9.74 -10.87
CA ALA A 76 -35.84 -8.78 -11.78
C ALA A 76 -34.54 -8.21 -11.23
N LEU A 77 -34.49 -7.85 -9.93
CA LEU A 77 -33.29 -7.34 -9.29
C LEU A 77 -32.17 -8.39 -9.20
N ILE A 78 -32.50 -9.66 -8.92
CA ILE A 78 -31.51 -10.74 -8.93
C ILE A 78 -30.89 -10.90 -10.32
N ILE A 79 -31.73 -10.95 -11.35
CA ILE A 79 -31.29 -11.09 -12.75
C ILE A 79 -30.38 -9.92 -13.13
N TRP A 80 -30.80 -8.69 -12.82
CA TRP A 80 -29.98 -7.50 -13.10
C TRP A 80 -28.64 -7.54 -12.37
N ARG A 81 -28.64 -7.89 -11.09
CA ARG A 81 -27.44 -8.02 -10.27
C ARG A 81 -26.46 -9.06 -10.82
N PHE A 82 -26.98 -10.20 -11.22
CA PHE A 82 -26.17 -11.27 -11.83
C PHE A 82 -25.61 -10.85 -13.19
N ALA A 83 -26.41 -10.18 -14.02
CA ALA A 83 -25.98 -9.67 -15.31
C ALA A 83 -24.89 -8.61 -15.18
N ASP A 84 -25.05 -7.65 -14.25
CA ASP A 84 -24.06 -6.61 -13.94
C ASP A 84 -22.75 -7.22 -13.43
N TRP A 85 -22.81 -8.19 -12.51
CA TRP A 85 -21.63 -8.89 -12.02
C TRP A 85 -20.89 -9.62 -13.14
N LYS A 86 -21.61 -10.35 -14.01
CA LYS A 86 -21.02 -11.10 -15.12
C LYS A 86 -20.41 -10.19 -16.18
N LEU A 87 -21.04 -9.04 -16.43
CA LEU A 87 -20.53 -8.03 -17.36
C LEU A 87 -19.20 -7.44 -16.84
N ARG A 88 -19.13 -7.12 -15.55
CA ARG A 88 -17.88 -6.63 -14.89
C ARG A 88 -16.77 -7.68 -14.94
N GLU A 89 -17.08 -8.94 -14.61
CA GLU A 89 -16.10 -10.03 -14.68
C GLU A 89 -15.54 -10.20 -16.11
N ARG A 90 -16.40 -10.05 -17.11
CA ARG A 90 -16.01 -10.11 -18.53
C ARG A 90 -15.09 -8.93 -18.89
N ASN A 91 -15.45 -7.71 -18.49
CA ASN A 91 -14.66 -6.52 -18.79
C ASN A 91 -13.27 -6.57 -18.14
N LEU A 92 -13.16 -7.05 -16.91
CA LEU A 92 -11.87 -7.27 -16.24
C LEU A 92 -10.98 -8.32 -16.93
N LYS A 93 -11.57 -9.31 -17.59
CA LYS A 93 -10.82 -10.30 -18.38
C LYS A 93 -10.32 -9.75 -19.71
N ILE A 94 -11.03 -8.77 -20.29
CA ILE A 94 -10.66 -8.15 -21.58
C ILE A 94 -9.63 -7.05 -21.35
N ASP A 95 -9.82 -6.22 -20.35
CA ASP A 95 -8.95 -5.10 -20.02
C ASP A 95 -8.65 -5.12 -18.50
N LYS A 96 -7.45 -5.56 -18.15
CA LYS A 96 -6.97 -5.60 -16.75
C LYS A 96 -6.80 -4.19 -16.14
N ALA A 97 -6.69 -3.16 -16.99
CA ALA A 97 -6.60 -1.77 -16.57
C ALA A 97 -7.99 -1.12 -16.39
N HIS A 98 -9.07 -1.83 -16.74
CA HIS A 98 -10.42 -1.31 -16.57
C HIS A 98 -10.78 -1.19 -15.09
N VAL A 99 -11.00 0.04 -14.65
CA VAL A 99 -11.43 0.34 -13.28
C VAL A 99 -12.95 0.32 -13.23
N PRO A 100 -13.59 -0.67 -12.59
CA PRO A 100 -15.05 -0.76 -12.54
C PRO A 100 -15.62 0.38 -11.66
N THR A 101 -16.70 1.01 -12.12
CA THR A 101 -17.45 1.98 -11.30
C THR A 101 -18.30 1.26 -10.26
N VAL A 102 -18.41 1.83 -9.05
CA VAL A 102 -19.25 1.28 -7.97
C VAL A 102 -20.73 1.64 -8.12
N ASP A 103 -21.07 2.58 -9.01
CA ASP A 103 -22.38 3.25 -9.07
C ASP A 103 -23.54 2.27 -9.26
N THR A 104 -23.45 1.32 -10.19
CA THR A 104 -24.50 0.33 -10.43
C THR A 104 -24.71 -0.60 -9.24
N SER A 105 -23.62 -1.07 -8.60
CA SER A 105 -23.70 -1.95 -7.42
C SER A 105 -24.35 -1.24 -6.21
N VAL A 106 -24.02 0.03 -6.04
CA VAL A 106 -24.58 0.90 -5.00
C VAL A 106 -26.08 1.11 -5.26
N LEU A 107 -26.45 1.51 -6.49
CA LEU A 107 -27.84 1.71 -6.86
C LEU A 107 -28.67 0.44 -6.64
N LEU A 108 -28.19 -0.70 -7.10
CA LEU A 108 -28.87 -1.99 -6.91
C LEU A 108 -29.02 -2.37 -5.44
N SER A 109 -28.05 -1.99 -4.59
CA SER A 109 -28.13 -2.24 -3.15
C SER A 109 -29.18 -1.35 -2.48
N VAL A 110 -29.27 -0.09 -2.86
CA VAL A 110 -30.29 0.85 -2.37
C VAL A 110 -31.68 0.40 -2.80
N LEU A 111 -31.88 0.09 -4.08
CA LEU A 111 -33.16 -0.37 -4.61
C LEU A 111 -33.63 -1.66 -3.92
N TRP A 112 -32.70 -2.60 -3.71
CA TRP A 112 -33.03 -3.85 -3.05
C TRP A 112 -33.42 -3.64 -1.57
N CYS A 113 -32.65 -2.86 -0.80
CA CYS A 113 -32.97 -2.58 0.60
C CYS A 113 -34.30 -1.79 0.74
N ALA A 114 -34.56 -0.85 -0.17
CA ALA A 114 -35.83 -0.16 -0.20
C ALA A 114 -37.01 -1.12 -0.51
N LEU A 115 -36.81 -2.09 -1.42
CA LEU A 115 -37.81 -3.12 -1.70
C LEU A 115 -38.06 -4.02 -0.49
N GLN A 116 -36.98 -4.40 0.26
CA GLN A 116 -37.13 -5.16 1.51
C GLN A 116 -37.94 -4.38 2.56
N GLY A 117 -37.60 -3.10 2.75
CA GLY A 117 -38.35 -2.25 3.68
C GLY A 117 -39.80 -2.10 3.31
N LEU A 118 -40.11 -1.87 2.01
CA LEU A 118 -41.48 -1.73 1.54
C LEU A 118 -42.28 -3.04 1.67
N SER A 119 -41.70 -4.19 1.34
CA SER A 119 -42.32 -5.48 1.55
C SER A 119 -42.58 -5.76 3.04
N ALA A 120 -41.62 -5.42 3.89
CA ALA A 120 -41.75 -5.55 5.34
C ALA A 120 -42.86 -4.64 5.91
N PHE A 121 -42.99 -3.39 5.41
CA PHE A 121 -44.09 -2.50 5.76
C PHE A 121 -45.46 -3.12 5.46
N VAL A 122 -45.63 -3.63 4.22
CA VAL A 122 -46.93 -4.22 3.78
C VAL A 122 -47.24 -5.46 4.62
N ILE A 123 -46.26 -6.35 4.85
CA ILE A 123 -46.46 -7.57 5.63
C ILE A 123 -46.79 -7.26 7.11
N MET A 124 -46.07 -6.29 7.69
CA MET A 124 -46.32 -5.91 9.09
C MET A 124 -47.67 -5.23 9.30
N SER A 125 -48.22 -4.59 8.28
CA SER A 125 -49.57 -3.99 8.30
C SER A 125 -50.66 -5.03 8.05
N ASP A 126 -50.34 -6.25 7.66
CA ASP A 126 -51.28 -7.37 7.51
C ASP A 126 -51.61 -7.96 8.89
N ASP A 127 -52.82 -8.58 9.05
CA ASP A 127 -53.25 -9.15 10.32
C ASP A 127 -52.77 -10.60 10.56
N ASP A 128 -52.07 -11.22 9.58
CA ASP A 128 -51.58 -12.59 9.72
C ASP A 128 -50.30 -12.64 10.62
N PRO A 129 -50.39 -13.27 11.81
CA PRO A 129 -49.26 -13.33 12.74
C PRO A 129 -48.07 -14.12 12.21
N VAL A 130 -48.28 -15.09 11.35
CA VAL A 130 -47.20 -15.89 10.76
C VAL A 130 -46.38 -15.02 9.80
N LEU A 131 -47.05 -14.19 8.99
CA LEU A 131 -46.36 -13.28 8.07
C LEU A 131 -45.59 -12.23 8.81
N ARG A 132 -46.13 -11.68 9.92
CA ARG A 132 -45.41 -10.73 10.77
C ARG A 132 -44.12 -11.32 11.36
N VAL A 133 -44.15 -12.57 11.84
CA VAL A 133 -42.98 -13.28 12.36
C VAL A 133 -41.94 -13.50 11.26
N LEU A 134 -42.37 -13.95 10.08
CA LEU A 134 -41.47 -14.15 8.93
C LEU A 134 -40.81 -12.85 8.48
N SER A 135 -41.58 -11.75 8.42
CA SER A 135 -41.04 -10.43 8.07
C SER A 135 -40.02 -9.95 9.09
N ALA A 136 -40.33 -10.05 10.39
CA ALA A 136 -39.40 -9.67 11.46
C ALA A 136 -38.11 -10.50 11.38
N THR A 137 -38.23 -11.81 11.18
CA THR A 137 -37.09 -12.70 11.05
C THR A 137 -36.22 -12.33 9.84
N LEU A 138 -36.85 -12.03 8.69
CA LEU A 138 -36.14 -11.64 7.48
C LEU A 138 -35.39 -10.33 7.69
N VAL A 139 -36.01 -9.27 8.18
CA VAL A 139 -35.38 -7.96 8.40
C VAL A 139 -34.18 -8.10 9.35
N MET A 140 -34.36 -8.83 10.46
CA MET A 140 -33.25 -9.08 11.40
C MET A 140 -32.09 -9.88 10.76
N ALA A 141 -32.43 -10.90 9.97
CA ALA A 141 -31.43 -11.74 9.30
C ALA A 141 -30.62 -10.98 8.23
N LEU A 142 -31.19 -9.95 7.61
CA LEU A 142 -30.50 -9.18 6.57
C LEU A 142 -29.42 -8.22 7.11
N ILE A 143 -29.52 -7.79 8.38
CA ILE A 143 -28.62 -6.81 8.94
C ILE A 143 -27.18 -7.32 9.02
N GLY A 144 -26.98 -8.57 9.44
CA GLY A 144 -25.66 -9.17 9.48
C GLY A 144 -24.93 -9.12 8.14
N PRO A 145 -25.52 -9.67 7.05
CA PRO A 145 -24.98 -9.57 5.70
C PRO A 145 -24.77 -8.13 5.19
N ILE A 146 -25.69 -7.18 5.51
CA ILE A 146 -25.51 -5.78 5.15
C ILE A 146 -24.28 -5.20 5.82
N CYS A 147 -24.12 -5.42 7.13
CA CYS A 147 -22.95 -4.98 7.90
C CYS A 147 -21.66 -5.61 7.33
N ALA A 148 -21.65 -6.93 7.14
CA ALA A 148 -20.49 -7.68 6.71
C ALA A 148 -20.04 -7.36 5.28
N ARG A 149 -20.95 -6.94 4.41
CA ARG A 149 -20.62 -6.57 3.03
C ARG A 149 -20.18 -5.11 2.89
N ASN A 150 -20.78 -4.21 3.64
CA ASN A 150 -20.64 -2.78 3.43
C ASN A 150 -19.84 -2.06 4.54
N TYR A 151 -19.09 -2.81 5.38
CA TYR A 151 -18.25 -2.20 6.43
C TYR A 151 -17.18 -1.24 5.89
N ALA A 152 -16.81 -1.38 4.61
CA ALA A 152 -15.89 -0.47 3.93
C ALA A 152 -16.44 0.98 3.86
N ALA A 153 -17.77 1.14 3.82
CA ALA A 153 -18.47 2.41 3.76
C ALA A 153 -19.54 2.49 4.88
N PRO A 154 -19.17 2.82 6.13
CA PRO A 154 -20.06 2.74 7.29
C PRO A 154 -21.35 3.53 7.17
N ARG A 155 -21.29 4.74 6.60
CA ARG A 155 -22.45 5.60 6.40
C ARG A 155 -23.44 4.99 5.40
N PHE A 156 -22.89 4.40 4.33
CA PHE A 156 -23.68 3.68 3.33
C PHE A 156 -24.33 2.42 3.92
N ALA A 157 -23.58 1.61 4.66
CA ALA A 157 -24.12 0.44 5.34
C ALA A 157 -25.29 0.82 6.29
N PHE A 158 -25.15 1.89 7.05
CA PHE A 158 -26.17 2.37 7.94
C PHE A 158 -27.43 2.86 7.20
N LEU A 159 -27.25 3.56 6.07
CA LEU A 159 -28.35 3.95 5.19
C LEU A 159 -29.15 2.72 4.70
N LEU A 160 -28.45 1.64 4.28
CA LEU A 160 -29.11 0.41 3.82
C LEU A 160 -29.93 -0.25 4.95
N ILE A 161 -29.42 -0.24 6.18
CA ILE A 161 -30.15 -0.74 7.34
C ILE A 161 -31.40 0.10 7.59
N LEU A 162 -31.29 1.43 7.56
CA LEU A 162 -32.45 2.31 7.74
C LEU A 162 -33.52 2.10 6.67
N LEU A 163 -33.14 1.83 5.42
CA LEU A 163 -34.07 1.53 4.33
C LEU A 163 -34.86 0.23 4.57
N CYS A 164 -34.30 -0.74 5.26
CA CYS A 164 -35.01 -1.97 5.64
C CYS A 164 -35.83 -1.78 6.94
N ASP A 165 -35.25 -1.17 7.96
CA ASP A 165 -35.77 -1.15 9.33
C ASP A 165 -36.88 -0.11 9.52
N LEU A 166 -36.71 1.13 9.01
CA LEU A 166 -37.72 2.18 9.23
C LEU A 166 -39.10 1.85 8.64
N PRO A 167 -39.22 1.32 7.41
CA PRO A 167 -40.53 0.90 6.89
C PRO A 167 -41.10 -0.29 7.67
N PHE A 168 -40.27 -1.24 8.14
CA PHE A 168 -40.69 -2.33 9.01
C PHE A 168 -41.31 -1.81 10.31
N VAL A 169 -40.65 -0.85 10.97
CA VAL A 169 -41.16 -0.19 12.19
C VAL A 169 -42.45 0.57 11.91
N ALA A 170 -42.51 1.30 10.77
CA ALA A 170 -43.71 2.02 10.36
C ALA A 170 -44.92 1.09 10.15
N GLY A 171 -44.68 -0.10 9.53
CA GLY A 171 -45.70 -1.14 9.36
C GLY A 171 -46.20 -1.70 10.70
N ALA A 172 -45.27 -1.90 11.65
CA ALA A 172 -45.63 -2.36 12.99
C ALA A 172 -46.52 -1.34 13.72
N VAL A 173 -46.23 -0.04 13.61
CA VAL A 173 -47.04 1.04 14.17
C VAL A 173 -48.38 1.18 13.48
N ALA A 174 -48.44 0.97 12.16
CA ALA A 174 -49.68 1.03 11.39
C ALA A 174 -50.58 -0.20 11.57
N SER A 175 -50.10 -1.25 12.21
CA SER A 175 -50.88 -2.46 12.50
C SER A 175 -51.96 -2.21 13.56
N HIS A 176 -53.01 -3.03 13.55
CA HIS A 176 -54.05 -2.96 14.59
C HIS A 176 -53.63 -3.50 15.95
N GLU A 177 -52.43 -4.09 16.06
CA GLU A 177 -51.89 -4.65 17.30
C GLU A 177 -51.01 -3.64 18.06
N SER A 178 -51.62 -2.96 19.05
CA SER A 178 -50.95 -1.91 19.82
C SER A 178 -49.65 -2.35 20.49
N TRP A 179 -49.51 -3.63 20.84
CA TRP A 179 -48.30 -4.17 21.46
C TRP A 179 -47.10 -4.19 20.51
N LEU A 180 -47.30 -4.17 19.20
CA LEU A 180 -46.21 -4.08 18.24
C LEU A 180 -45.50 -2.71 18.27
N ALA A 181 -46.14 -1.68 18.83
CA ALA A 181 -45.51 -0.38 19.03
C ALA A 181 -44.25 -0.44 19.93
N ILE A 182 -44.07 -1.52 20.71
CA ILE A 182 -42.84 -1.75 21.47
C ILE A 182 -41.59 -1.83 20.57
N ILE A 183 -41.77 -2.17 19.30
CA ILE A 183 -40.68 -2.20 18.29
C ILE A 183 -40.02 -0.83 18.17
N VAL A 184 -40.79 0.26 18.29
CA VAL A 184 -40.24 1.65 18.28
C VAL A 184 -39.23 1.86 19.42
N LEU A 185 -39.47 1.26 20.58
CA LEU A 185 -38.57 1.38 21.74
C LEU A 185 -37.30 0.52 21.55
N ILE A 186 -37.42 -0.63 20.89
CA ILE A 186 -36.29 -1.58 20.67
C ILE A 186 -35.38 -1.13 19.52
N THR A 187 -35.93 -0.41 18.53
CA THR A 187 -35.20 0.01 17.32
C THR A 187 -33.96 0.89 17.63
N PRO A 188 -33.98 1.95 18.45
CA PRO A 188 -32.83 2.77 18.70
C PRO A 188 -31.60 1.99 19.25
N PRO A 189 -31.69 1.19 20.30
CA PRO A 189 -30.57 0.41 20.81
C PRO A 189 -30.08 -0.62 19.76
N PHE A 190 -30.98 -1.17 18.95
CA PHE A 190 -30.64 -2.06 17.87
C PHE A 190 -29.83 -1.37 16.75
N LEU A 191 -30.25 -0.19 16.28
CA LEU A 191 -29.53 0.61 15.31
C LEU A 191 -28.15 1.06 15.84
N LEU A 192 -28.07 1.43 17.13
CA LEU A 192 -26.79 1.74 17.77
C LEU A 192 -25.86 0.53 17.79
N GLY A 193 -26.38 -0.65 18.10
CA GLY A 193 -25.62 -1.90 18.03
C GLY A 193 -25.12 -2.21 16.63
N ALA A 194 -25.96 -2.07 15.62
CA ALA A 194 -25.58 -2.26 14.21
C ALA A 194 -24.46 -1.28 13.79
N MET A 195 -24.61 0.00 14.16
CA MET A 195 -23.60 1.02 13.89
C MET A 195 -22.26 0.72 14.59
N GLN A 196 -22.33 0.24 15.84
CA GLN A 196 -21.13 -0.18 16.56
C GLN A 196 -20.42 -1.36 15.88
N ILE A 197 -21.18 -2.34 15.40
CA ILE A 197 -20.63 -3.48 14.65
C ILE A 197 -19.93 -2.98 13.38
N ILE A 198 -20.61 -2.18 12.56
CA ILE A 198 -20.06 -1.65 11.31
C ILE A 198 -18.77 -0.88 11.57
N THR A 199 -18.78 0.04 12.55
CA THR A 199 -17.61 0.86 12.87
C THR A 199 -16.46 0.04 13.45
N THR A 200 -16.74 -1.02 14.18
CA THR A 200 -15.73 -1.93 14.72
C THR A 200 -15.03 -2.70 13.58
N PHE A 201 -15.80 -3.27 12.66
CA PHE A 201 -15.24 -3.95 11.48
C PHE A 201 -14.45 -2.98 10.59
N HIS A 202 -14.98 -1.79 10.34
CA HIS A 202 -14.29 -0.76 9.58
C HIS A 202 -12.94 -0.38 10.20
N ARG A 203 -12.90 -0.12 11.51
CA ARG A 203 -11.65 0.19 12.22
C ARG A 203 -10.67 -0.97 12.24
N ALA A 204 -11.16 -2.20 12.41
CA ALA A 204 -10.31 -3.39 12.36
C ALA A 204 -9.66 -3.54 10.98
N MET A 205 -10.42 -3.30 9.91
CA MET A 205 -9.90 -3.36 8.53
C MET A 205 -8.87 -2.27 8.26
N LEU A 206 -9.12 -1.01 8.68
CA LEU A 206 -8.15 0.08 8.54
C LEU A 206 -6.84 -0.22 9.29
N ARG A 207 -6.93 -0.80 10.50
CA ARG A 207 -5.74 -1.22 11.26
C ARG A 207 -4.97 -2.33 10.55
N SER A 208 -5.67 -3.29 9.95
CA SER A 208 -5.04 -4.37 9.19
C SER A 208 -4.28 -3.84 7.98
N LEU A 209 -4.90 -2.95 7.19
CA LEU A 209 -4.25 -2.30 6.05
C LEU A 209 -3.03 -1.46 6.46
N ALA A 210 -3.15 -0.70 7.55
CA ALA A 210 -2.03 0.08 8.08
C ALA A 210 -0.89 -0.81 8.61
N ALA A 211 -1.21 -1.95 9.22
CA ALA A 211 -0.22 -2.92 9.67
C ALA A 211 0.48 -3.61 8.49
N GLU A 212 -0.26 -3.97 7.45
CA GLU A 212 0.29 -4.54 6.22
C GLU A 212 1.23 -3.56 5.51
N ALA A 213 0.81 -2.29 5.36
CA ALA A 213 1.66 -1.24 4.78
C ALA A 213 2.95 -1.04 5.59
N ARG A 214 2.88 -1.02 6.93
CA ARG A 214 4.07 -0.94 7.79
C ARG A 214 4.97 -2.16 7.68
N ASN A 215 4.37 -3.36 7.59
CA ASN A 215 5.14 -4.59 7.43
C ASN A 215 5.89 -4.62 6.09
N LEU A 216 5.27 -4.13 5.01
CA LEU A 216 5.93 -3.97 3.71
C LEU A 216 7.07 -2.95 3.80
N ASP A 217 6.83 -1.79 4.41
CA ASP A 217 7.85 -0.76 4.60
C ASP A 217 9.05 -1.29 5.39
N LEU A 218 8.81 -1.99 6.50
CA LEU A 218 9.87 -2.64 7.30
C LEU A 218 10.56 -3.80 6.56
N ALA A 219 9.87 -4.47 5.65
CA ALA A 219 10.45 -5.54 4.84
C ALA A 219 11.32 -5.00 3.70
N GLU A 220 11.08 -3.80 3.21
CA GLU A 220 11.73 -3.22 2.03
C GLU A 220 12.78 -2.15 2.37
N HIS A 221 12.75 -1.58 3.57
CA HIS A 221 13.67 -0.52 3.97
C HIS A 221 14.63 -0.94 5.09
N ASP A 222 15.83 -0.35 5.08
CA ASP A 222 16.81 -0.49 6.15
C ASP A 222 16.41 0.37 7.35
N SER A 223 16.21 -0.27 8.50
CA SER A 223 15.68 0.37 9.71
C SER A 223 16.59 1.47 10.28
N LEU A 224 17.89 1.49 9.94
CA LEU A 224 18.84 2.47 10.41
C LEU A 224 18.87 3.72 9.52
N THR A 225 18.95 3.51 8.21
CA THR A 225 19.19 4.59 7.23
C THR A 225 17.93 5.08 6.54
N GLY A 226 16.86 4.26 6.55
CA GLY A 226 15.59 4.57 5.88
C GLY A 226 15.59 4.34 4.37
N VAL A 227 16.73 4.03 3.75
CA VAL A 227 16.81 3.67 2.33
C VAL A 227 16.38 2.22 2.08
N LEU A 228 16.24 1.79 0.84
CA LEU A 228 15.89 0.39 0.55
C LEU A 228 16.89 -0.56 1.22
N ASN A 229 16.39 -1.66 1.76
CA ASN A 229 17.23 -2.77 2.16
C ASN A 229 17.48 -3.70 0.96
N ARG A 230 18.21 -4.79 1.15
CA ARG A 230 18.49 -5.78 0.10
C ARG A 230 17.21 -6.30 -0.57
N GLN A 231 16.18 -6.61 0.22
CA GLN A 231 14.91 -7.15 -0.31
C GLN A 231 14.16 -6.07 -1.11
N GLY A 232 14.09 -4.85 -0.63
CA GLY A 232 13.46 -3.73 -1.33
C GLY A 232 14.18 -3.40 -2.64
N MET A 233 15.52 -3.43 -2.65
CA MET A 233 16.29 -3.22 -3.86
C MET A 233 16.08 -4.36 -4.88
N ASP A 234 16.06 -5.62 -4.44
CA ASP A 234 15.82 -6.77 -5.31
C ASP A 234 14.38 -6.72 -5.89
N ALA A 235 13.38 -6.32 -5.11
CA ALA A 235 12.02 -6.11 -5.57
C ALA A 235 11.95 -4.98 -6.62
N ALA A 236 12.52 -3.81 -6.33
CA ALA A 236 12.54 -2.67 -7.24
C ALA A 236 13.26 -2.99 -8.56
N LEU A 237 14.39 -3.71 -8.51
CA LEU A 237 15.11 -4.15 -9.71
C LEU A 237 14.31 -5.16 -10.56
N SER A 238 13.47 -5.99 -9.94
CA SER A 238 12.61 -6.95 -10.65
C SER A 238 11.46 -6.29 -11.40
N GLU A 239 10.97 -5.13 -10.91
CA GLU A 239 9.94 -4.34 -11.57
C GLU A 239 10.46 -3.52 -12.75
N ILE A 240 11.78 -3.24 -12.78
CA ILE A 240 12.41 -2.58 -13.91
C ILE A 240 12.46 -3.59 -15.07
N ALA A 241 11.46 -3.53 -15.95
CA ALA A 241 11.49 -4.32 -17.17
C ALA A 241 12.79 -4.02 -17.93
N PRO A 242 13.48 -5.04 -18.45
CA PRO A 242 14.64 -4.84 -19.30
C PRO A 242 14.17 -4.24 -20.63
N ASP A 243 13.94 -2.96 -20.63
CA ASP A 243 13.66 -2.19 -21.84
C ASP A 243 15.00 -1.86 -22.48
N LYS A 244 15.25 -2.42 -23.66
CA LYS A 244 16.48 -2.19 -24.41
C LYS A 244 16.73 -0.72 -24.77
N GLU A 245 15.71 0.12 -24.62
CA GLU A 245 15.78 1.55 -24.96
C GLU A 245 16.11 2.44 -23.75
N ARG A 246 16.00 1.93 -22.52
CA ARG A 246 16.30 2.72 -21.31
C ARG A 246 17.65 2.35 -20.73
N ALA A 247 18.63 3.19 -21.00
CA ALA A 247 19.95 3.06 -20.39
C ALA A 247 19.85 3.30 -18.87
N MET A 248 20.47 2.44 -18.07
CA MET A 248 20.63 2.61 -16.62
C MET A 248 22.00 2.14 -16.18
N ALA A 249 22.44 2.64 -15.04
CA ALA A 249 23.67 2.19 -14.39
C ALA A 249 23.36 1.66 -12.99
N LEU A 250 24.03 0.57 -12.63
CA LEU A 250 24.03 0.05 -11.27
C LEU A 250 25.43 0.23 -10.66
N LEU A 251 25.45 0.84 -9.49
CA LEU A 251 26.64 1.18 -8.74
C LEU A 251 26.66 0.38 -7.44
N SER A 252 27.71 -0.39 -7.19
CA SER A 252 28.02 -1.02 -5.91
C SER A 252 29.03 -0.17 -5.17
N ILE A 253 28.70 0.26 -3.94
CA ILE A 253 29.46 1.22 -3.15
C ILE A 253 29.88 0.57 -1.83
N ASP A 254 31.14 0.76 -1.43
CA ASP A 254 31.67 0.31 -0.14
C ASP A 254 32.44 1.45 0.54
N LEU A 255 32.22 1.64 1.84
CA LEU A 255 32.83 2.74 2.60
C LEU A 255 34.23 2.37 3.07
N ASP A 256 35.22 3.08 2.56
CA ASP A 256 36.61 2.88 2.94
C ASP A 256 36.89 3.44 4.35
N GLY A 257 37.33 2.58 5.24
CA GLY A 257 37.71 2.98 6.62
C GLY A 257 36.54 2.90 7.62
N PHE A 258 35.35 2.43 7.26
CA PHE A 258 34.20 2.31 8.17
C PHE A 258 34.50 1.47 9.42
N LYS A 259 35.16 0.31 9.22
CA LYS A 259 35.57 -0.53 10.37
C LYS A 259 36.44 0.21 11.37
N GLN A 260 37.36 1.09 10.92
CA GLN A 260 38.22 1.88 11.81
C GLN A 260 37.41 2.88 12.62
N VAL A 261 36.35 3.43 12.09
CA VAL A 261 35.42 4.30 12.82
C VAL A 261 34.71 3.53 13.92
N ASN A 262 34.19 2.33 13.61
CA ASN A 262 33.59 1.46 14.63
C ASN A 262 34.56 1.06 15.73
N ASP A 263 35.77 0.64 15.36
CA ASP A 263 36.80 0.20 16.30
C ASP A 263 37.29 1.38 17.19
N GLY A 264 37.33 2.60 16.65
CA GLY A 264 37.82 3.80 17.38
C GLY A 264 36.72 4.54 18.16
N HIS A 265 35.48 4.54 17.72
CA HIS A 265 34.42 5.38 18.27
C HIS A 265 33.16 4.61 18.69
N GLY A 266 33.15 3.27 18.49
CA GLY A 266 32.04 2.39 18.82
C GLY A 266 30.94 2.33 17.75
N HIS A 267 30.10 1.30 17.83
CA HIS A 267 29.03 1.03 16.82
C HIS A 267 28.02 2.17 16.68
N GLY A 268 27.66 2.85 17.77
CA GLY A 268 26.74 3.98 17.69
C GLY A 268 27.28 5.16 16.85
N ALA A 269 28.58 5.34 16.80
CA ALA A 269 29.25 6.34 15.95
C ALA A 269 29.20 5.87 14.46
N GLY A 270 29.41 4.58 14.22
CA GLY A 270 29.24 3.98 12.90
C GLY A 270 27.82 4.09 12.38
N ASP A 271 26.81 3.89 13.24
CA ASP A 271 25.40 4.04 12.88
C ASP A 271 25.09 5.49 12.44
N LEU A 272 25.55 6.49 13.22
CA LEU A 272 25.39 7.90 12.84
C LEU A 272 26.10 8.24 11.52
N LEU A 273 27.27 7.65 11.27
CA LEU A 273 27.99 7.79 10.01
C LEU A 273 27.18 7.24 8.85
N LEU A 274 26.64 6.03 8.96
CA LEU A 274 25.82 5.40 7.92
C LEU A 274 24.58 6.24 7.57
N ILE A 275 23.89 6.79 8.56
CA ILE A 275 22.75 7.69 8.35
C ILE A 275 23.18 8.93 7.55
N GLN A 276 24.30 9.54 7.91
CA GLN A 276 24.79 10.73 7.21
C GLN A 276 25.28 10.42 5.80
N VAL A 277 25.92 9.26 5.59
CA VAL A 277 26.33 8.79 4.25
C VAL A 277 25.11 8.59 3.36
N ALA A 278 24.08 7.86 3.84
CA ALA A 278 22.87 7.65 3.09
C ALA A 278 22.23 8.97 2.62
N ARG A 279 22.13 9.95 3.52
CA ARG A 279 21.60 11.30 3.20
C ARG A 279 22.44 12.04 2.17
N ARG A 280 23.77 11.89 2.19
CA ARG A 280 24.64 12.53 1.20
C ARG A 280 24.53 11.88 -0.17
N ILE A 281 24.38 10.56 -0.23
CA ILE A 281 24.13 9.85 -1.47
C ILE A 281 22.76 10.26 -2.03
N GLU A 282 21.73 10.27 -1.19
CA GLU A 282 20.37 10.63 -1.58
C GLU A 282 20.27 12.05 -2.15
N ALA A 283 21.06 12.99 -1.60
CA ALA A 283 21.10 14.37 -2.08
C ALA A 283 21.70 14.55 -3.50
N GLU A 284 22.48 13.59 -3.97
CA GLU A 284 23.07 13.57 -5.32
C GLU A 284 22.17 12.85 -6.35
N LEU A 285 21.12 12.17 -5.90
CA LEU A 285 20.24 11.38 -6.75
C LEU A 285 19.01 12.18 -7.19
N THR A 286 18.42 11.79 -8.30
CA THR A 286 17.18 12.35 -8.84
C THR A 286 15.98 11.48 -8.46
N GLY A 287 14.76 11.99 -8.61
CA GLY A 287 13.55 11.35 -8.09
C GLY A 287 13.24 9.93 -8.63
N ASP A 288 13.85 9.53 -9.75
CA ASP A 288 13.66 8.20 -10.34
C ASP A 288 14.77 7.20 -9.98
N ASP A 289 15.85 7.68 -9.34
CA ASP A 289 16.98 6.84 -8.95
C ASP A 289 16.67 6.06 -7.68
N LEU A 290 17.36 4.92 -7.49
CA LEU A 290 17.17 4.08 -6.32
C LEU A 290 18.44 4.06 -5.47
N LEU A 291 18.25 4.12 -4.15
CA LEU A 291 19.31 3.96 -3.17
C LEU A 291 18.94 2.84 -2.19
N GLY A 292 19.86 1.92 -1.96
CA GLY A 292 19.68 0.85 -0.99
C GLY A 292 20.95 0.57 -0.19
N ARG A 293 20.78 0.05 1.02
CA ARG A 293 21.86 -0.48 1.85
C ARG A 293 21.81 -1.99 1.86
N MET A 294 22.89 -2.61 1.37
CA MET A 294 22.96 -4.07 1.18
C MET A 294 23.35 -4.81 2.46
N GLY A 295 23.97 -4.11 3.42
CA GLY A 295 24.38 -4.60 4.72
C GLY A 295 25.74 -4.01 5.14
N GLY A 296 25.99 -3.86 6.43
CA GLY A 296 27.23 -3.27 6.91
C GLY A 296 27.45 -1.86 6.36
N ASP A 297 28.52 -1.67 5.62
CA ASP A 297 28.96 -0.45 4.95
C ASP A 297 28.77 -0.46 3.43
N GLU A 298 27.98 -1.43 2.92
CA GLU A 298 27.71 -1.57 1.50
C GLU A 298 26.39 -0.88 1.11
N PHE A 299 26.46 -0.02 0.07
CA PHE A 299 25.32 0.63 -0.54
C PHE A 299 25.22 0.26 -2.02
N MET A 300 24.02 0.36 -2.56
CA MET A 300 23.74 0.16 -3.98
C MET A 300 22.91 1.34 -4.49
N VAL A 301 23.30 1.86 -5.66
CA VAL A 301 22.57 2.92 -6.37
C VAL A 301 22.20 2.45 -7.76
N VAL A 302 20.99 2.76 -8.20
CA VAL A 302 20.55 2.57 -9.58
C VAL A 302 20.21 3.93 -10.16
N ILE A 303 20.97 4.36 -11.14
CA ILE A 303 20.74 5.61 -11.87
C ILE A 303 19.96 5.26 -13.13
N ARG A 304 18.81 5.90 -13.31
CA ARG A 304 17.91 5.64 -14.45
C ARG A 304 18.04 6.73 -15.50
N ASN A 305 17.77 6.33 -16.77
CA ASN A 305 17.73 7.26 -17.91
C ASN A 305 19.04 8.06 -18.09
N VAL A 306 20.18 7.45 -17.79
CA VAL A 306 21.50 8.05 -17.88
C VAL A 306 22.28 7.46 -19.06
N ALA A 307 22.91 8.32 -19.88
CA ALA A 307 23.80 7.82 -20.90
C ALA A 307 25.08 7.22 -20.28
N PRO A 308 25.59 6.08 -20.77
CA PRO A 308 26.76 5.43 -20.18
C PRO A 308 28.02 6.32 -20.10
N ALA A 309 28.14 7.33 -20.97
CA ALA A 309 29.22 8.31 -20.95
C ALA A 309 29.14 9.26 -19.75
N ASP A 310 27.91 9.53 -19.24
CA ASP A 310 27.66 10.49 -18.16
C ASP A 310 27.73 9.85 -16.76
N VAL A 311 27.65 8.51 -16.69
CA VAL A 311 27.67 7.78 -15.41
C VAL A 311 28.95 8.02 -14.62
N ARG A 312 30.10 8.19 -15.30
CA ARG A 312 31.37 8.47 -14.65
C ARG A 312 31.32 9.77 -13.84
N ALA A 313 30.73 10.82 -14.38
CA ALA A 313 30.57 12.10 -13.68
C ALA A 313 29.71 11.94 -12.44
N SER A 314 28.62 11.18 -12.51
CA SER A 314 27.76 10.85 -11.34
C SER A 314 28.52 10.05 -10.29
N VAL A 315 29.34 9.08 -10.69
CA VAL A 315 30.19 8.30 -9.76
C VAL A 315 31.21 9.18 -9.06
N GLU A 316 31.86 10.09 -9.78
CA GLU A 316 32.85 11.03 -9.21
C GLU A 316 32.16 12.02 -8.24
N SER A 317 30.95 12.51 -8.57
CA SER A 317 30.13 13.33 -7.67
C SER A 317 29.78 12.59 -6.37
N LEU A 318 29.34 11.33 -6.46
CA LEU A 318 29.02 10.50 -5.29
C LEU A 318 30.25 10.26 -4.41
N ILE A 319 31.42 9.93 -4.98
CA ILE A 319 32.65 9.80 -4.22
C ILE A 319 33.00 11.12 -3.52
N ALA A 320 32.89 12.24 -4.23
CA ALA A 320 33.14 13.56 -3.67
C ALA A 320 32.17 13.90 -2.53
N ALA A 321 30.88 13.64 -2.70
CA ALA A 321 29.87 13.89 -1.69
C ALA A 321 30.13 13.08 -0.40
N ILE A 322 30.56 11.83 -0.55
CA ILE A 322 30.88 10.97 0.59
C ILE A 322 32.20 11.39 1.26
N SER A 323 33.26 11.70 0.48
CA SER A 323 34.65 11.78 0.99
C SER A 323 35.10 13.18 1.34
N HIS A 324 34.62 14.23 0.66
CA HIS A 324 35.20 15.57 0.78
C HIS A 324 34.87 16.26 2.11
N ARG A 325 33.68 16.05 2.66
CA ARG A 325 33.25 16.71 3.90
C ARG A 325 33.37 15.75 5.09
N PRO A 326 33.93 16.19 6.23
CA PRO A 326 33.96 15.36 7.42
C PRO A 326 32.54 15.07 7.95
N TYR A 327 32.46 14.05 8.79
CA TYR A 327 31.26 13.63 9.48
C TYR A 327 31.36 13.94 10.95
N GLU A 328 30.38 14.63 11.51
CA GLU A 328 30.28 14.89 12.94
C GLU A 328 29.56 13.72 13.61
N LEU A 329 30.21 13.08 14.56
CA LEU A 329 29.64 12.01 15.36
C LEU A 329 29.14 12.60 16.70
N GLY A 330 28.06 12.05 17.25
CA GLY A 330 27.34 12.63 18.40
C GLY A 330 28.14 12.92 19.67
N ASN A 331 29.39 12.48 19.75
CA ASN A 331 30.30 12.72 20.84
C ASN A 331 31.32 13.89 20.58
N GLY A 332 31.09 14.69 19.55
CA GLY A 332 32.00 15.76 19.12
C GLY A 332 33.20 15.29 18.31
N ALA A 333 33.32 13.98 18.04
CA ALA A 333 34.36 13.45 17.16
C ALA A 333 34.03 13.78 15.71
N VAL A 334 35.05 14.10 14.93
CA VAL A 334 34.96 14.40 13.51
C VAL A 334 35.80 13.40 12.75
N VAL A 335 35.16 12.65 11.84
CA VAL A 335 35.82 11.58 11.05
C VAL A 335 35.71 11.86 9.57
N ARG A 336 36.58 11.23 8.79
CA ARG A 336 36.48 11.16 7.32
C ARG A 336 36.52 9.71 6.90
N VAL A 337 35.68 9.39 5.90
CA VAL A 337 35.66 8.07 5.24
C VAL A 337 35.78 8.28 3.74
N GLY A 338 36.33 7.28 3.05
CA GLY A 338 36.31 7.21 1.59
C GLY A 338 35.16 6.36 1.08
N ALA A 339 35.02 6.29 -0.22
CA ALA A 339 34.13 5.35 -0.89
C ALA A 339 34.78 4.78 -2.13
N SER A 340 34.72 3.47 -2.28
CA SER A 340 35.06 2.75 -3.51
C SER A 340 33.77 2.39 -4.23
N ILE A 341 33.69 2.65 -5.53
CA ILE A 341 32.50 2.42 -6.34
C ILE A 341 32.85 1.56 -7.56
N GLY A 342 32.14 0.45 -7.72
CA GLY A 342 32.13 -0.31 -8.99
C GLY A 342 30.82 -0.09 -9.72
N PHE A 343 30.86 0.08 -11.03
CA PHE A 343 29.64 0.28 -11.79
C PHE A 343 29.60 -0.45 -13.13
N ALA A 344 28.37 -0.75 -13.57
CA ALA A 344 28.08 -1.34 -14.86
C ALA A 344 26.84 -0.68 -15.47
N CYS A 345 26.75 -0.64 -16.81
CA CYS A 345 25.71 0.04 -17.56
C CYS A 345 24.94 -0.92 -18.47
N THR A 346 23.65 -0.70 -18.62
CA THR A 346 22.86 -1.32 -19.69
C THR A 346 22.78 -0.38 -20.89
N PRO A 347 22.72 -0.88 -22.11
CA PRO A 347 22.87 -2.30 -22.51
C PRO A 347 24.34 -2.76 -22.69
N GLU A 348 25.32 -1.88 -22.54
CA GLU A 348 26.70 -2.10 -22.94
C GLU A 348 27.42 -3.18 -22.13
N ASP A 349 27.26 -3.16 -20.82
CA ASP A 349 27.94 -4.10 -19.92
C ASP A 349 27.06 -5.30 -19.59
N ALA A 350 25.73 -5.16 -19.55
CA ALA A 350 24.79 -6.22 -19.20
C ALA A 350 23.44 -6.06 -19.90
N ALA A 351 22.78 -7.20 -20.14
CA ALA A 351 21.42 -7.24 -20.69
C ALA A 351 20.34 -7.46 -19.64
N THR A 352 20.72 -7.91 -18.44
CA THR A 352 19.79 -8.19 -17.33
C THR A 352 20.23 -7.45 -16.07
N THR A 353 19.29 -7.17 -15.17
CA THR A 353 19.57 -6.55 -13.86
C THR A 353 20.45 -7.46 -12.98
N VAL A 354 20.33 -8.78 -13.12
CA VAL A 354 21.16 -9.77 -12.40
C VAL A 354 22.61 -9.69 -12.84
N ASP A 355 22.85 -9.67 -14.17
CA ASP A 355 24.21 -9.55 -14.71
C ASP A 355 24.80 -8.18 -14.40
N LEU A 356 23.97 -7.13 -14.42
CA LEU A 356 24.39 -5.77 -14.11
C LEU A 356 24.96 -5.68 -12.69
N ARG A 357 24.27 -6.28 -11.73
CA ARG A 357 24.70 -6.37 -10.34
C ARG A 357 26.02 -7.14 -10.21
N LEU A 358 26.11 -8.34 -10.81
CA LEU A 358 27.33 -9.13 -10.76
C LEU A 358 28.53 -8.34 -11.29
N ARG A 359 28.36 -7.62 -12.41
CA ARG A 359 29.43 -6.85 -13.04
C ARG A 359 29.82 -5.59 -12.27
N SER A 360 28.86 -4.94 -11.60
CA SER A 360 29.17 -3.83 -10.70
C SER A 360 29.95 -4.28 -9.45
N ASP A 361 29.65 -5.47 -8.91
CA ASP A 361 30.38 -6.05 -7.78
C ASP A 361 31.82 -6.45 -8.20
N GLU A 362 32.01 -7.02 -9.40
CA GLU A 362 33.35 -7.29 -9.96
C GLU A 362 34.16 -6.00 -10.13
N ALA A 363 33.51 -4.92 -10.60
CA ALA A 363 34.17 -3.62 -10.73
C ALA A 363 34.52 -3.01 -9.37
N LEU A 364 33.65 -3.17 -8.35
CA LEU A 364 33.94 -2.72 -6.98
C LEU A 364 35.16 -3.46 -6.39
N TYR A 365 35.26 -4.76 -6.63
CA TYR A 365 36.42 -5.52 -6.21
C TYR A 365 37.72 -4.99 -6.86
N ALA A 366 37.66 -4.65 -8.15
CA ALA A 366 38.79 -4.02 -8.87
C ALA A 366 39.12 -2.63 -8.28
N ALA A 367 38.11 -1.80 -7.95
CA ALA A 367 38.31 -0.49 -7.36
C ALA A 367 39.00 -0.57 -5.99
N LYS A 368 38.61 -1.53 -5.14
CA LYS A 368 39.30 -1.79 -3.87
C LYS A 368 40.75 -2.22 -4.05
N GLY A 369 41.03 -3.06 -5.09
CA GLY A 369 42.39 -3.51 -5.47
C GLY A 369 43.25 -2.37 -6.01
N ALA A 370 42.62 -1.41 -6.65
CA ALA A 370 43.28 -0.26 -7.26
C ALA A 370 43.74 0.84 -6.27
N GLY A 371 43.53 0.66 -4.98
CA GLY A 371 44.00 1.59 -3.94
C GLY A 371 42.86 2.29 -3.18
N LYS A 372 41.60 1.94 -3.43
CA LYS A 372 40.40 2.51 -2.80
C LYS A 372 40.13 3.97 -3.18
N GLY A 373 38.98 4.50 -2.81
CA GLY A 373 38.61 5.88 -3.06
C GLY A 373 38.41 6.23 -4.53
N VAL A 374 38.15 5.24 -5.38
CA VAL A 374 38.00 5.38 -6.84
C VAL A 374 36.74 4.72 -7.36
N GLY A 375 36.24 5.22 -8.50
CA GLY A 375 35.13 4.62 -9.25
C GLY A 375 35.65 3.90 -10.49
N LEU A 376 35.34 2.62 -10.64
CA LEU A 376 35.72 1.85 -11.81
C LEU A 376 34.47 1.26 -12.50
N ARG A 377 34.49 1.35 -13.85
CA ARG A 377 33.52 0.65 -14.68
C ARG A 377 33.94 -0.80 -14.89
N TYR A 378 33.01 -1.70 -15.03
CA TYR A 378 33.27 -3.08 -15.42
C TYR A 378 34.14 -3.13 -16.68
N ARG A 379 35.18 -3.98 -16.68
CA ARG A 379 36.20 -4.13 -17.75
C ARG A 379 37.03 -2.89 -18.10
N GLU A 380 36.98 -1.85 -17.29
CA GLU A 380 37.85 -0.72 -17.48
C GLU A 380 39.31 -1.07 -17.09
N PRO A 381 40.31 -0.75 -17.95
CA PRO A 381 41.70 -0.96 -17.58
C PRO A 381 42.08 -0.15 -16.37
N VAL A 382 42.74 -0.77 -15.40
CA VAL A 382 43.28 -0.06 -14.22
C VAL A 382 44.52 0.72 -14.69
N ASP A 383 44.38 2.04 -14.82
CA ASP A 383 45.53 2.91 -15.12
C ASP A 383 46.34 3.15 -13.84
N ASN A 384 47.43 2.44 -13.70
CA ASN A 384 48.33 2.58 -12.55
C ASN A 384 49.08 3.94 -12.48
N GLY A 385 48.95 4.79 -13.51
CA GLY A 385 49.68 6.06 -13.61
C GLY A 385 49.02 7.23 -12.85
N SER A 386 47.69 7.27 -12.77
CA SER A 386 46.94 8.36 -12.11
C SER A 386 46.81 8.19 -10.57
N MET A 387 47.08 7.00 -10.05
CA MET A 387 46.93 6.66 -8.64
C MET A 387 47.94 7.28 -7.70
N VAL A 388 49.16 7.58 -8.19
CA VAL A 388 50.25 8.09 -7.35
C VAL A 388 49.93 9.52 -6.89
N GLN A 389 49.18 10.30 -7.61
CA GLN A 389 48.84 11.67 -7.26
C GLN A 389 47.71 11.75 -6.22
N ASN A 390 46.65 10.92 -6.31
CA ASN A 390 45.53 10.94 -5.38
C ASN A 390 45.86 10.24 -4.05
N ALA A 391 46.59 9.13 -4.07
CA ALA A 391 47.08 8.45 -2.85
C ALA A 391 48.04 9.35 -2.04
N GLY A 392 48.86 10.15 -2.72
CA GLY A 392 49.75 11.13 -2.07
C GLY A 392 48.99 12.24 -1.30
N GLN A 393 47.86 12.72 -1.82
CA GLN A 393 47.04 13.72 -1.15
C GLN A 393 46.26 13.16 0.03
N LEU A 394 45.69 11.95 -0.10
CA LEU A 394 44.98 11.28 1.00
C LEU A 394 45.94 10.85 2.13
N SER A 395 47.10 10.29 1.80
CA SER A 395 48.13 9.88 2.78
C SER A 395 48.65 11.06 3.57
N SER A 396 48.90 12.21 2.95
CA SER A 396 49.33 13.42 3.64
C SER A 396 48.28 14.03 4.57
N THR A 397 47.01 13.81 4.27
CA THR A 397 45.87 14.26 5.07
C THR A 397 45.65 13.35 6.30
N PHE A 398 45.85 12.04 6.15
CA PHE A 398 45.75 11.08 7.25
C PHE A 398 46.92 11.20 8.26
N ALA A 399 48.11 11.53 7.79
CA ALA A 399 49.30 11.70 8.67
C ALA A 399 49.20 12.90 9.61
N ARG A 400 48.37 13.91 9.35
CA ARG A 400 48.18 15.10 10.19
C ARG A 400 47.28 14.89 11.40
N PHE A 401 46.56 13.81 11.48
CA PHE A 401 45.58 13.54 12.56
C PHE A 401 45.89 12.29 13.40
N ALA A 402 47.10 11.74 13.32
CA ALA A 402 47.53 10.70 14.27
C ALA A 402 47.72 11.33 15.67
N PRO A 403 47.10 10.80 16.74
CA PRO A 403 47.29 11.31 18.08
C PRO A 403 48.76 11.11 18.49
N SER A 404 49.40 12.20 18.91
CA SER A 404 50.75 12.16 19.46
C SER A 404 50.73 11.40 20.79
N THR A 405 51.14 10.15 20.81
CA THR A 405 51.43 9.42 22.03
C THR A 405 52.70 10.01 22.66
N ARG A 406 52.55 10.96 23.58
CA ARG A 406 53.64 11.37 24.48
C ARG A 406 53.89 10.22 25.46
N HIS A 407 54.94 9.48 25.24
CA HIS A 407 55.59 8.67 26.28
C HIS A 407 56.23 9.60 27.31
N SER A 408 55.59 9.72 28.48
CA SER A 408 56.26 10.24 29.66
C SER A 408 57.08 9.09 30.27
N GLY A 409 58.35 9.06 29.94
CA GLY A 409 59.30 8.23 30.66
C GLY A 409 59.55 8.85 32.05
N SER A 410 59.27 8.10 33.10
CA SER A 410 59.81 8.32 34.42
C SER A 410 60.77 7.17 34.78
N ARG A 411 61.99 7.46 34.97
CA ARG A 411 63.00 6.67 35.70
C ARG A 411 63.33 7.41 37.01
N PRO A 412 63.98 6.74 37.92
CA PRO A 412 63.98 5.36 38.44
C PRO A 412 63.19 5.19 39.73
#